data_7038efc33f576b4563aa0041e1915a02
#
_entry.id   7038efc33f576b4563aa0041e1915a02
#
_cell.length_a   1.000
_cell.length_b   1.000
_cell.length_c   1.000
_cell.angle_alpha   90.00
_cell.angle_beta   90.00
_cell.angle_gamma   90.00
#
_symmetry.space_group_name_H-M   'P 1'
#
loop_
_entity.id
_entity.type
_entity.pdbx_description
1 polymer ?
#
loop_
_entity_poly.entity_id
_entity_poly.type
_entity_poly.pdbx_seq_one_letter_code
_entity_poly.pdbx_strand_id
1 'polypeptide(L)'
;MNTPLEQSVITIGARVRVKREQVLLCGPRYPGRIGTVTAENQFGRDNGGLWYVHLEATRRARERVTTFYSSELEILEEDAS
;
A
#
# COMPACT_ATOMS: atom_id res chain seq x y z
N MET A 1 -19.05 -18.03 5.59
CA MET A 1 -18.60 -17.78 5.36
C MET A 1 -17.74 -17.26 5.31
N ASN A 2 -17.16 -17.07 5.19
CA ASN A 2 -16.23 -16.67 5.10
C ASN A 2 -15.86 -15.76 4.73
N THR A 3 -15.37 -15.35 4.88
CA THR A 3 -15.05 -14.50 4.62
C THR A 3 -14.17 -13.97 4.19
N PRO A 4 -13.80 -13.78 3.72
CA PRO A 4 -12.81 -13.41 3.28
C PRO A 4 -12.39 -12.27 3.37
N LEU A 5 -12.41 -11.86 3.43
CA LEU A 5 -12.15 -10.88 3.39
C LEU A 5 -11.29 -10.36 4.00
N GLU A 6 -11.11 -10.70 4.56
CA GLU A 6 -10.37 -10.27 5.35
C GLU A 6 -9.10 -10.11 5.04
N GLN A 7 -8.73 -10.67 4.36
CA GLN A 7 -7.49 -10.55 4.01
C GLN A 7 -7.04 -9.28 3.58
N SER A 8 -7.82 -8.38 3.41
CA SER A 8 -7.36 -7.12 2.91
C SER A 8 -7.04 -6.12 3.98
N VAL A 9 -6.83 -6.52 5.18
CA VAL A 9 -6.51 -5.59 6.23
C VAL A 9 -5.03 -5.26 6.17
N ILE A 10 -4.71 -3.98 6.06
CA ILE A 10 -3.34 -3.52 6.06
C ILE A 10 -2.89 -3.25 7.47
N THR A 11 -1.72 -3.70 7.81
CA THR A 11 -1.18 -3.47 9.14
C THR A 11 0.22 -2.88 9.02
N ILE A 12 0.66 -2.24 10.09
CA ILE A 12 2.01 -1.69 10.13
C ILE A 12 3.00 -2.84 10.02
N GLY A 13 3.97 -2.67 9.18
CA GLY A 13 4.96 -3.70 8.91
C GLY A 13 4.64 -4.55 7.70
N ALA A 14 3.44 -4.40 7.14
CA ALA A 14 3.08 -5.21 5.98
C ALA A 14 3.85 -4.77 4.75
N ARG A 15 4.21 -5.72 3.92
CA ARG A 15 4.78 -5.39 2.63
C ARG A 15 3.67 -5.22 1.64
N VAL A 16 3.76 -4.18 0.84
CA VAL A 16 2.69 -3.84 -0.09
C VAL A 16 3.29 -3.43 -1.42
N ARG A 17 2.47 -3.49 -2.45
CA ARG A 17 2.83 -2.96 -3.75
C ARG A 17 1.77 -1.98 -4.18
N VAL A 18 2.20 -0.87 -4.75
CA VAL A 18 1.27 0.12 -5.28
C VAL A 18 0.64 -0.44 -6.53
N LYS A 19 -0.67 -0.41 -6.60
CA LYS A 19 -1.39 -0.95 -7.75
C LYS A 19 -1.05 -0.17 -9.00
N ARG A 20 -1.04 -0.86 -10.11
CA ARG A 20 -0.78 -0.21 -11.38
C ARG A 20 -2.04 0.32 -12.00
N GLU A 21 -3.16 -0.21 -11.61
CA GLU A 21 -4.42 0.21 -12.17
C GLU A 21 -4.85 1.50 -11.59
N GLN A 22 -5.48 2.29 -12.40
CA GLN A 22 -5.89 3.59 -11.92
C GLN A 22 -7.22 3.94 -12.52
N VAL A 23 -8.13 4.29 -11.67
CA VAL A 23 -9.46 4.66 -12.09
C VAL A 23 -9.59 6.15 -12.28
N LEU A 24 -8.72 6.92 -11.66
CA LEU A 24 -8.82 8.36 -11.72
C LEU A 24 -8.02 8.92 -12.85
N LEU A 25 -8.31 10.16 -13.18
CA LEU A 25 -7.69 10.80 -14.33
C LEU A 25 -6.20 10.97 -14.20
N CYS A 26 -5.73 11.11 -12.99
CA CYS A 26 -4.33 11.46 -12.82
C CYS A 26 -3.37 10.30 -12.91
N GLY A 27 -3.85 9.11 -12.99
CA GLY A 27 -2.98 7.96 -13.00
C GLY A 27 -2.42 7.64 -11.64
N PRO A 28 -1.87 6.46 -11.45
CA PRO A 28 -1.37 6.06 -10.15
C PRO A 28 -0.02 6.72 -9.86
N ARG A 29 0.21 7.01 -8.60
CA ARG A 29 1.50 7.49 -8.17
C ARG A 29 2.35 6.27 -7.89
N TYR A 30 3.56 6.27 -8.39
CA TYR A 30 4.53 5.21 -8.12
C TYR A 30 4.00 3.80 -8.43
N PRO A 31 3.44 3.59 -9.60
CA PRO A 31 2.80 2.29 -9.88
C PRO A 31 3.79 1.14 -9.81
N GLY A 32 3.39 0.08 -9.18
CA GLY A 32 4.21 -1.12 -9.07
C GLY A 32 5.32 -1.06 -8.06
N ARG A 33 5.49 0.06 -7.36
CA ARG A 33 6.57 0.16 -6.38
C ARG A 33 6.22 -0.67 -5.15
N ILE A 34 7.22 -1.22 -4.55
CA ILE A 34 7.07 -2.06 -3.36
C ILE A 34 7.56 -1.31 -2.15
N GLY A 35 6.92 -1.49 -1.05
CA GLY A 35 7.34 -0.84 0.18
C GLY A 35 6.77 -1.52 1.40
N THR A 36 6.99 -0.89 2.53
CA THR A 36 6.54 -1.41 3.82
C THR A 36 5.72 -0.33 4.50
N VAL A 37 4.59 -0.72 5.04
CA VAL A 37 3.73 0.19 5.78
C VAL A 37 4.40 0.53 7.08
N THR A 38 4.60 1.81 7.35
CA THR A 38 5.32 2.24 8.54
C THR A 38 4.41 2.86 9.58
N ALA A 39 3.31 3.46 9.18
CA ALA A 39 2.42 4.12 10.14
C ALA A 39 1.06 4.34 9.50
N GLU A 40 0.08 4.56 10.32
CA GLU A 40 -1.25 4.89 9.85
C GLU A 40 -1.48 6.38 10.01
N ASN A 41 -2.14 6.99 9.04
CA ASN A 41 -2.55 8.37 9.15
C ASN A 41 -4.03 8.35 9.48
N GLN A 42 -4.37 8.77 10.70
CA GLN A 42 -5.74 8.64 11.16
C GLN A 42 -6.74 9.47 10.36
N PHE A 43 -6.29 10.46 9.64
CA PHE A 43 -7.21 11.25 8.84
C PHE A 43 -7.81 10.46 7.68
N GLY A 44 -7.25 9.33 7.36
CA GLY A 44 -7.78 8.53 6.27
C GLY A 44 -8.74 7.44 6.69
N ARG A 45 -9.06 7.35 7.98
CA ARG A 45 -9.88 6.22 8.44
C ARG A 45 -11.24 6.16 7.81
N ASP A 46 -11.84 7.31 7.54
CA ASP A 46 -13.18 7.33 6.95
C ASP A 46 -13.15 6.92 5.49
N ASN A 47 -11.99 6.80 4.91
CA ASN A 47 -11.83 6.41 3.52
C ASN A 47 -11.16 5.06 3.37
N GLY A 48 -11.27 4.22 4.37
CA GLY A 48 -10.73 2.89 4.30
C GLY A 48 -9.31 2.75 4.77
N GLY A 49 -8.70 3.86 5.18
CA GLY A 49 -7.34 3.85 5.71
C GLY A 49 -6.36 4.55 4.81
N LEU A 50 -5.52 5.36 5.42
CA LEU A 50 -4.45 6.07 4.73
C LEU A 50 -3.17 5.71 5.44
N TRP A 51 -2.16 5.28 4.72
CA TRP A 51 -0.99 4.69 5.31
C TRP A 51 0.28 5.35 4.81
N TYR A 52 1.23 5.51 5.70
CA TYR A 52 2.57 5.91 5.30
C TYR A 52 3.30 4.66 4.87
N VAL A 53 3.87 4.70 3.68
CA VAL A 53 4.57 3.57 3.12
C VAL A 53 5.97 3.99 2.74
N HIS A 54 6.95 3.22 3.21
CA HIS A 54 8.33 3.47 2.86
C HIS A 54 8.63 2.65 1.60
N LEU A 55 8.68 3.33 0.48
CA LEU A 55 8.91 2.69 -0.81
C LEU A 55 10.39 2.39 -0.96
N GLU A 56 10.68 1.17 -1.37
CA GLU A 56 12.06 0.75 -1.54
C GLU A 56 12.68 1.39 -2.75
N ALA A 57 13.98 1.62 -2.67
CA ALA A 57 14.69 2.18 -3.80
C ALA A 57 14.70 1.19 -4.96
N THR A 58 14.76 1.72 -6.16
CA THR A 58 14.92 0.91 -7.34
C THR A 58 16.13 1.43 -8.10
N ARG A 59 16.43 0.84 -9.23
CA ARG A 59 17.54 1.32 -10.02
C ARG A 59 17.36 2.75 -10.45
N ARG A 60 16.13 3.18 -10.61
CA ARG A 60 15.87 4.50 -11.15
C ARG A 60 15.32 5.48 -10.15
N ALA A 61 15.02 5.03 -8.95
CA ALA A 61 14.36 5.89 -7.98
C ALA A 61 14.87 5.62 -6.60
N ARG A 62 14.95 6.66 -5.81
CA ARG A 62 15.37 6.53 -4.43
C ARG A 62 14.23 6.06 -3.59
N GLU A 63 14.56 5.53 -2.42
CA GLU A 63 13.53 5.24 -1.46
C GLU A 63 12.85 6.52 -1.04
N ARG A 64 11.62 6.42 -0.61
CA ARG A 64 10.89 7.57 -0.09
C ARG A 64 9.70 7.11 0.71
N VAL A 65 9.24 7.98 1.58
CA VAL A 65 8.03 7.70 2.34
C VAL A 65 6.92 8.58 1.80
N THR A 66 5.79 7.99 1.52
CA THR A 66 4.66 8.76 1.05
C THR A 66 3.39 8.07 1.52
N THR A 67 2.25 8.67 1.31
CA THR A 67 1.00 8.12 1.79
C THR A 67 0.19 7.52 0.67
N PHE A 68 -0.54 6.47 1.00
CA PHE A 68 -1.44 5.82 0.06
C PHE A 68 -2.69 5.40 0.80
N TYR A 69 -3.82 5.48 0.12
CA TYR A 69 -5.04 4.90 0.65
C TYR A 69 -4.98 3.38 0.50
N SER A 70 -5.72 2.69 1.36
CA SER A 70 -5.74 1.24 1.31
C SER A 70 -6.09 0.72 -0.09
N SER A 71 -6.98 1.41 -0.78
CA SER A 71 -7.41 0.96 -2.09
C SER A 71 -6.32 1.05 -3.14
N GLU A 72 -5.25 1.78 -2.84
CA GLU A 72 -4.15 1.93 -3.79
C GLU A 72 -3.07 0.86 -3.60
N LEU A 73 -3.21 0.03 -2.60
CA LEU A 73 -2.16 -0.92 -2.24
C LEU A 73 -2.67 -2.34 -2.31
N GLU A 74 -1.78 -3.26 -2.68
CA GLU A 74 -2.09 -4.67 -2.54
C GLU A 74 -1.07 -5.27 -1.60
N ILE A 75 -1.53 -6.13 -0.73
CA ILE A 75 -0.68 -6.74 0.26
C ILE A 75 0.08 -7.88 -0.39
N LEU A 76 1.40 -7.87 -0.18
CA LEU A 76 2.23 -8.95 -0.67
C LEU A 76 2.34 -9.99 0.42
N GLU A 77 1.86 -11.19 0.15
CA GLU A 77 1.97 -12.18 1.13
C GLU A 77 3.33 -12.70 1.11
N GLU A 78 3.99 -12.62 2.23
CA GLU A 78 5.25 -13.17 2.30
C GLU A 78 5.08 -14.56 2.67
N ASP A 79 5.59 -15.43 1.96
CA ASP A 79 5.48 -16.73 2.32
C ASP A 79 6.33 -17.01 3.45
N ALA A 80 5.81 -16.93 4.51
CA ALA A 80 6.61 -17.02 5.65
C ALA A 80 7.20 -18.33 5.86
N SER A 81 6.88 -19.21 5.15
CA SER A 81 7.41 -20.46 5.44
C SER A 81 8.58 -20.78 5.21
#